data_bf0ea324efde5287e891740f199070f4
#
_entry.id   bf0ea324efde5287e891740f199070f4
#
_cell.length_a   1.000
_cell.length_b   1.000
_cell.length_c   1.000
_cell.angle_alpha   90.00
_cell.angle_beta   90.00
_cell.angle_gamma   90.00
#
_symmetry.space_group_name_H-M   'P 1'
#
loop_
_entity.id
_entity.type
_entity.pdbx_description
1 polymer ?
#
loop_
_entity_poly.entity_id
_entity_poly.type
_entity_poly.pdbx_seq_one_letter_code
_entity_poly.pdbx_strand_id
1 'polypeptide(L)'
;MRALRRHAARPLAILALALGGLTVVASPAAAQAEFDHGTFDALLHAHVRNGMVDYDAFAAAPEFAAYLKRLAAFDPTTLSQSDQVAFWIDAYNAYTIQLVNAHHERESIRNINKSFGFIRGYGPWKEKLAVVGGTAYGLDDIEQDILRKRNREPRIHFALVCAAMGCPPLRGEAYVGNRLDAQLDDQARTFLLASPGKNRVDIAAKTVHLSPIFVEFRDYIHDFGGSEAAVGRFISRFYPAGAERDLLASGQFRVEKTPYDWTLNSQANARRAGR
;
A
#
# COMPACT_ATOMS: atom_id res chain seq x y z
N MET A 1 1.84 -98.75 43.67
CA MET A 1 1.11 -98.31 42.47
C MET A 1 1.42 -96.83 42.23
N ARG A 2 2.27 -96.54 41.23
CA ARG A 2 2.75 -95.15 40.93
C ARG A 2 1.92 -94.57 39.77
N ALA A 3 1.27 -93.45 40.04
CA ALA A 3 0.53 -92.70 39.01
C ALA A 3 1.49 -91.78 38.22
N LEU A 4 1.48 -91.98 36.90
CA LEU A 4 2.23 -91.08 35.97
C LEU A 4 1.48 -89.81 35.80
N ARG A 5 2.18 -88.66 36.06
CA ARG A 5 1.71 -87.33 35.69
C ARG A 5 2.14 -87.05 34.26
N ARG A 6 1.18 -86.78 33.40
CA ARG A 6 1.39 -86.30 32.03
C ARG A 6 1.56 -84.75 32.07
N HIS A 7 2.70 -84.26 31.60
CA HIS A 7 2.91 -82.84 31.36
C HIS A 7 2.30 -82.44 30.00
N ALA A 8 1.36 -81.57 30.03
CA ALA A 8 0.81 -80.95 28.83
C ALA A 8 1.68 -79.72 28.43
N ALA A 9 2.25 -79.79 27.24
CA ALA A 9 2.96 -78.66 26.64
C ALA A 9 1.96 -77.59 26.15
N ARG A 10 2.17 -76.35 26.54
CA ARG A 10 1.43 -75.15 26.03
C ARG A 10 2.14 -74.65 24.79
N PRO A 11 1.43 -74.32 23.69
CA PRO A 11 2.05 -73.66 22.55
C PRO A 11 2.24 -72.17 22.87
N LEU A 12 3.43 -71.63 22.62
CA LEU A 12 3.71 -70.18 22.56
C LEU A 12 3.04 -69.62 21.30
N ALA A 13 2.10 -68.64 21.49
CA ALA A 13 1.59 -67.86 20.42
C ALA A 13 2.55 -66.67 20.18
N ILE A 14 3.21 -66.65 19.03
CA ILE A 14 4.03 -65.52 18.57
C ILE A 14 3.08 -64.45 18.02
N LEU A 15 2.97 -63.30 18.75
CA LEU A 15 2.23 -62.15 18.32
C LEU A 15 3.13 -61.32 17.39
N ALA A 16 2.90 -61.41 16.08
CA ALA A 16 3.58 -60.56 15.10
C ALA A 16 2.95 -59.14 15.14
N LEU A 17 3.68 -58.15 15.70
CA LEU A 17 3.33 -56.75 15.58
C LEU A 17 3.63 -56.29 14.15
N ALA A 18 2.58 -56.06 13.35
CA ALA A 18 2.70 -55.38 12.08
C ALA A 18 2.82 -53.86 12.36
N LEU A 19 4.04 -53.29 12.25
CA LEU A 19 4.22 -51.83 12.17
C LEU A 19 3.71 -51.35 10.81
N GLY A 20 2.46 -50.90 10.78
CA GLY A 20 1.92 -50.12 9.66
C GLY A 20 2.57 -48.77 9.61
N GLY A 21 3.55 -48.57 8.72
CA GLY A 21 4.13 -47.28 8.44
C GLY A 21 3.06 -46.37 7.82
N LEU A 22 2.60 -45.35 8.59
CA LEU A 22 1.79 -44.26 8.04
C LEU A 22 2.72 -43.39 7.18
N THR A 23 2.69 -43.58 5.86
CA THR A 23 3.30 -42.65 4.93
C THR A 23 2.42 -41.40 4.90
N VAL A 24 2.81 -40.34 5.60
CA VAL A 24 2.24 -39.00 5.43
C VAL A 24 2.64 -38.53 4.04
N VAL A 25 1.74 -38.67 3.08
CA VAL A 25 1.87 -38.00 1.78
C VAL A 25 1.65 -36.50 2.03
N ALA A 26 2.73 -35.72 2.10
CA ALA A 26 2.64 -34.27 2.11
C ALA A 26 1.97 -33.86 0.79
N SER A 27 0.74 -33.35 0.86
CA SER A 27 0.13 -32.70 -0.30
C SER A 27 1.04 -31.55 -0.74
N PRO A 28 1.37 -31.42 -2.04
CA PRO A 28 2.09 -30.26 -2.52
C PRO A 28 1.30 -29.01 -2.11
N ALA A 29 1.93 -28.11 -1.39
CA ALA A 29 1.34 -26.79 -1.11
C ALA A 29 0.92 -26.21 -2.47
N ALA A 30 -0.36 -25.93 -2.63
CA ALA A 30 -0.84 -25.27 -3.85
C ALA A 30 0.00 -24.00 -4.03
N ALA A 31 0.65 -23.85 -5.19
CA ALA A 31 1.40 -22.64 -5.49
C ALA A 31 0.45 -21.47 -5.35
N GLN A 32 0.77 -20.54 -4.45
CA GLN A 32 -0.05 -19.37 -4.21
C GLN A 32 -0.09 -18.53 -5.50
N ALA A 33 -1.25 -18.03 -5.88
CA ALA A 33 -1.36 -17.19 -7.06
C ALA A 33 -0.46 -15.96 -6.90
N GLU A 34 0.16 -15.53 -7.97
CA GLU A 34 1.01 -14.35 -8.04
C GLU A 34 0.49 -13.43 -9.15
N PHE A 35 0.47 -12.14 -8.90
CA PHE A 35 0.21 -11.14 -9.94
C PHE A 35 1.52 -10.45 -10.30
N ASP A 36 1.93 -10.56 -11.56
CA ASP A 36 3.16 -9.93 -12.04
C ASP A 36 2.96 -8.45 -12.32
N HIS A 37 3.59 -7.59 -11.51
CA HIS A 37 3.62 -6.13 -11.67
C HIS A 37 4.75 -5.64 -12.57
N GLY A 38 5.58 -6.48 -13.16
CA GLY A 38 6.80 -6.13 -13.90
C GLY A 38 6.58 -5.11 -15.02
N THR A 39 5.45 -5.17 -15.72
CA THR A 39 5.08 -4.16 -16.73
C THR A 39 4.89 -2.77 -16.11
N PHE A 40 4.20 -2.68 -14.98
CA PHE A 40 3.97 -1.40 -14.29
C PHE A 40 5.25 -0.88 -13.65
N ASP A 41 6.04 -1.77 -13.08
CA ASP A 41 7.37 -1.48 -12.53
C ASP A 41 8.28 -0.82 -13.57
N ALA A 42 8.37 -1.41 -14.76
CA ALA A 42 9.17 -0.86 -15.86
C ALA A 42 8.67 0.53 -16.30
N LEU A 43 7.35 0.75 -16.34
CA LEU A 43 6.75 2.04 -16.67
C LEU A 43 7.02 3.09 -15.58
N LEU A 44 6.94 2.72 -14.31
CA LEU A 44 7.29 3.61 -13.20
C LEU A 44 8.76 4.02 -13.27
N HIS A 45 9.67 3.08 -13.49
CA HIS A 45 11.10 3.38 -13.68
C HIS A 45 11.36 4.29 -14.89
N ALA A 46 10.61 4.13 -15.97
CA ALA A 46 10.79 4.95 -17.18
C ALA A 46 10.22 6.36 -17.02
N HIS A 47 9.05 6.52 -16.40
CA HIS A 47 8.20 7.72 -16.50
C HIS A 47 7.96 8.43 -15.17
N VAL A 48 8.54 7.97 -14.04
CA VAL A 48 8.50 8.68 -12.76
C VAL A 48 9.91 9.18 -12.41
N ARG A 49 10.02 10.46 -12.07
CA ARG A 49 11.26 11.11 -11.63
C ARG A 49 11.01 11.93 -10.38
N ASN A 50 11.68 11.61 -9.28
CA ASN A 50 11.51 12.30 -7.99
C ASN A 50 10.04 12.39 -7.55
N GLY A 51 9.25 11.33 -7.80
CA GLY A 51 7.83 11.28 -7.50
C GLY A 51 6.91 12.03 -8.47
N MET A 52 7.48 12.69 -9.48
CA MET A 52 6.72 13.40 -10.52
C MET A 52 6.48 12.48 -11.72
N VAL A 53 5.27 12.52 -12.24
CA VAL A 53 4.76 11.62 -13.29
C VAL A 53 4.83 12.28 -14.66
N ASP A 54 5.27 11.53 -15.66
CA ASP A 54 5.07 11.86 -17.07
C ASP A 54 3.74 11.25 -17.56
N TYR A 55 2.65 11.97 -17.34
CA TYR A 55 1.31 11.49 -17.69
C TYR A 55 1.14 11.24 -19.19
N ASP A 56 1.77 12.03 -20.04
CA ASP A 56 1.67 11.87 -21.49
C ASP A 56 2.41 10.62 -21.96
N ALA A 57 3.56 10.31 -21.38
CA ALA A 57 4.27 9.07 -21.64
C ALA A 57 3.46 7.84 -21.23
N PHE A 58 2.81 7.85 -20.05
CA PHE A 58 1.90 6.78 -19.65
C PHE A 58 0.71 6.65 -20.61
N ALA A 59 0.13 7.76 -21.08
CA ALA A 59 -0.99 7.73 -22.03
C ALA A 59 -0.58 7.13 -23.39
N ALA A 60 0.65 7.36 -23.82
CA ALA A 60 1.20 6.88 -25.08
C ALA A 60 1.68 5.41 -25.04
N ALA A 61 1.87 4.83 -23.83
CA ALA A 61 2.42 3.49 -23.66
C ALA A 61 1.32 2.41 -23.81
N PRO A 62 1.33 1.56 -24.85
CA PRO A 62 0.36 0.47 -24.99
C PRO A 62 0.47 -0.57 -23.87
N GLU A 63 1.66 -0.70 -23.28
CA GLU A 63 1.94 -1.57 -22.14
C GLU A 63 1.14 -1.15 -20.90
N PHE A 64 0.87 0.14 -20.72
CA PHE A 64 0.04 0.64 -19.63
C PHE A 64 -1.41 0.18 -19.79
N ALA A 65 -1.96 0.31 -20.99
CA ALA A 65 -3.31 -0.20 -21.29
C ALA A 65 -3.40 -1.73 -21.12
N ALA A 66 -2.35 -2.46 -21.50
CA ALA A 66 -2.27 -3.91 -21.29
C ALA A 66 -2.24 -4.27 -19.80
N TYR A 67 -1.49 -3.51 -18.99
CA TYR A 67 -1.45 -3.69 -17.53
C TYR A 67 -2.81 -3.47 -16.89
N LEU A 68 -3.53 -2.40 -17.26
CA LEU A 68 -4.89 -2.13 -16.76
C LEU A 68 -5.87 -3.26 -17.12
N LYS A 69 -5.76 -3.84 -18.32
CA LYS A 69 -6.56 -5.01 -18.71
C LYS A 69 -6.25 -6.24 -17.84
N ARG A 70 -5.00 -6.45 -17.45
CA ARG A 70 -4.62 -7.54 -16.57
C ARG A 70 -5.20 -7.33 -15.16
N LEU A 71 -5.15 -6.10 -14.61
CA LEU A 71 -5.82 -5.77 -13.36
C LEU A 71 -7.32 -6.05 -13.43
N ALA A 72 -7.96 -5.64 -14.54
CA ALA A 72 -9.39 -5.82 -14.72
C ALA A 72 -9.83 -7.29 -14.75
N ALA A 73 -8.98 -8.19 -15.21
CA ALA A 73 -9.29 -9.62 -15.33
C ALA A 73 -8.88 -10.45 -14.10
N PHE A 74 -8.04 -9.92 -13.21
CA PHE A 74 -7.43 -10.69 -12.13
C PHE A 74 -8.26 -10.63 -10.83
N ASP A 75 -8.46 -11.80 -10.19
CA ASP A 75 -9.08 -11.89 -8.87
C ASP A 75 -8.01 -11.82 -7.76
N PRO A 76 -7.87 -10.68 -7.06
CA PRO A 76 -6.85 -10.51 -6.05
C PRO A 76 -7.12 -11.31 -4.76
N THR A 77 -8.30 -11.88 -4.59
CA THR A 77 -8.61 -12.70 -3.39
C THR A 77 -7.80 -13.98 -3.33
N THR A 78 -7.19 -14.39 -4.44
CA THR A 78 -6.32 -15.57 -4.56
C THR A 78 -4.89 -15.33 -4.05
N LEU A 79 -4.52 -14.07 -3.84
CA LEU A 79 -3.19 -13.65 -3.39
C LEU A 79 -3.00 -13.82 -1.88
N SER A 80 -1.73 -13.86 -1.42
CA SER A 80 -1.40 -13.68 0.00
C SER A 80 -1.83 -12.29 0.51
N GLN A 81 -1.96 -12.12 1.82
CA GLN A 81 -2.35 -10.83 2.38
C GLN A 81 -1.40 -9.69 1.99
N SER A 82 -0.09 -9.91 2.03
CA SER A 82 0.90 -8.90 1.62
C SER A 82 0.84 -8.60 0.13
N ASP A 83 0.65 -9.62 -0.71
CA ASP A 83 0.48 -9.43 -2.15
C ASP A 83 -0.84 -8.73 -2.48
N GLN A 84 -1.92 -8.99 -1.73
CA GLN A 84 -3.17 -8.24 -1.87
C GLN A 84 -2.98 -6.74 -1.59
N VAL A 85 -2.25 -6.40 -0.51
CA VAL A 85 -1.99 -4.99 -0.17
C VAL A 85 -1.14 -4.33 -1.26
N ALA A 86 -0.06 -4.98 -1.70
CA ALA A 86 0.79 -4.49 -2.79
C ALA A 86 -0.03 -4.29 -4.08
N PHE A 87 -0.81 -5.30 -4.46
CA PHE A 87 -1.69 -5.26 -5.63
C PHE A 87 -2.66 -4.06 -5.59
N TRP A 88 -3.33 -3.83 -4.47
CA TRP A 88 -4.30 -2.75 -4.36
C TRP A 88 -3.65 -1.36 -4.31
N ILE A 89 -2.43 -1.23 -3.77
CA ILE A 89 -1.64 0.01 -3.85
C ILE A 89 -1.29 0.32 -5.30
N ASP A 90 -0.78 -0.66 -6.05
CA ASP A 90 -0.41 -0.48 -7.45
C ASP A 90 -1.63 -0.25 -8.34
N ALA A 91 -2.74 -0.95 -8.09
CA ALA A 91 -4.00 -0.70 -8.77
C ALA A 91 -4.49 0.74 -8.54
N TYR A 92 -4.51 1.21 -7.28
CA TYR A 92 -4.88 2.60 -6.96
C TYR A 92 -4.02 3.61 -7.73
N ASN A 93 -2.70 3.45 -7.68
CA ASN A 93 -1.76 4.37 -8.33
C ASN A 93 -1.88 4.32 -9.86
N ALA A 94 -2.02 3.13 -10.46
CA ALA A 94 -2.24 2.99 -11.89
C ALA A 94 -3.56 3.63 -12.34
N TYR A 95 -4.64 3.37 -11.62
CA TYR A 95 -5.95 3.96 -11.95
C TYR A 95 -6.03 5.45 -11.64
N THR A 96 -5.23 5.97 -10.71
CA THR A 96 -5.06 7.43 -10.53
C THR A 96 -4.42 8.06 -11.76
N ILE A 97 -3.36 7.43 -12.32
CA ILE A 97 -2.74 7.88 -13.57
C ILE A 97 -3.76 7.81 -14.73
N GLN A 98 -4.49 6.70 -14.82
CA GLN A 98 -5.52 6.52 -15.84
C GLN A 98 -6.63 7.55 -15.74
N LEU A 99 -7.08 7.89 -14.54
CA LEU A 99 -8.12 8.90 -14.30
C LEU A 99 -7.69 10.28 -14.84
N VAL A 100 -6.47 10.69 -14.50
CA VAL A 100 -5.89 11.96 -14.98
C VAL A 100 -5.84 11.98 -16.51
N ASN A 101 -5.40 10.88 -17.13
CA ASN A 101 -5.28 10.76 -18.58
C ASN A 101 -6.63 10.68 -19.29
N ALA A 102 -7.59 9.94 -18.75
CA ALA A 102 -8.94 9.81 -19.32
C ALA A 102 -9.67 11.16 -19.42
N HIS A 103 -9.39 12.06 -18.46
CA HIS A 103 -9.94 13.41 -18.45
C HIS A 103 -9.03 14.47 -19.08
N HIS A 104 -7.88 14.07 -19.63
CA HIS A 104 -6.88 14.98 -20.20
C HIS A 104 -6.50 16.13 -19.22
N GLU A 105 -6.56 15.88 -17.91
CA GLU A 105 -6.29 16.87 -16.88
C GLU A 105 -4.78 17.09 -16.70
N ARG A 106 -4.33 18.35 -16.70
CA ARG A 106 -2.90 18.67 -16.60
C ARG A 106 -2.58 19.73 -15.52
N GLU A 107 -3.60 20.26 -14.85
CA GLU A 107 -3.41 21.30 -13.83
C GLU A 107 -3.67 20.78 -12.42
N SER A 108 -4.80 20.11 -12.17
CA SER A 108 -5.17 19.59 -10.85
C SER A 108 -6.22 18.50 -10.94
N ILE A 109 -6.01 17.37 -10.27
CA ILE A 109 -7.02 16.30 -10.18
C ILE A 109 -8.38 16.82 -9.68
N ARG A 110 -8.40 17.90 -8.90
CA ARG A 110 -9.62 18.52 -8.39
C ARG A 110 -10.50 19.16 -9.47
N ASN A 111 -9.98 19.33 -10.68
CA ASN A 111 -10.76 19.82 -11.82
C ASN A 111 -11.63 18.72 -12.43
N ILE A 112 -11.27 17.46 -12.26
CA ILE A 112 -12.03 16.30 -12.75
C ILE A 112 -13.37 16.25 -12.02
N ASN A 113 -14.45 16.13 -12.79
CA ASN A 113 -15.83 16.09 -12.29
C ASN A 113 -16.26 17.33 -11.49
N LYS A 114 -15.55 18.45 -11.64
CA LYS A 114 -15.87 19.70 -10.95
C LYS A 114 -17.29 20.19 -11.26
N SER A 115 -17.78 19.95 -12.47
CA SER A 115 -19.14 20.32 -12.91
C SER A 115 -20.24 19.54 -12.18
N PHE A 116 -19.90 18.39 -11.56
CA PHE A 116 -20.80 17.61 -10.71
C PHE A 116 -20.70 17.97 -9.23
N GLY A 117 -19.96 19.03 -8.89
CA GLY A 117 -19.73 19.48 -7.52
C GLY A 117 -21.00 19.93 -6.77
N PHE A 118 -22.13 20.14 -7.47
CA PHE A 118 -23.46 20.29 -6.86
C PHE A 118 -23.99 18.98 -6.27
N ILE A 119 -23.48 17.81 -6.72
CA ILE A 119 -23.75 16.52 -6.08
C ILE A 119 -22.74 16.34 -4.95
N ARG A 120 -23.21 16.54 -3.72
CA ARG A 120 -22.37 16.45 -2.52
C ARG A 120 -21.64 15.11 -2.46
N GLY A 121 -20.31 15.16 -2.42
CA GLY A 121 -19.46 13.98 -2.33
C GLY A 121 -19.17 13.30 -3.67
N TYR A 122 -19.53 13.88 -4.81
CA TYR A 122 -19.07 13.43 -6.12
C TYR A 122 -17.80 14.20 -6.50
N GLY A 123 -16.69 13.48 -6.63
CA GLY A 123 -15.38 14.04 -6.99
C GLY A 123 -14.58 13.00 -7.77
N PRO A 124 -13.36 13.31 -8.20
CA PRO A 124 -12.55 12.42 -9.03
C PRO A 124 -12.37 11.03 -8.42
N TRP A 125 -12.21 10.95 -7.11
CA TRP A 125 -11.98 9.67 -6.42
C TRP A 125 -13.20 8.75 -6.34
N LYS A 126 -14.40 9.25 -6.63
CA LYS A 126 -15.65 8.44 -6.63
C LYS A 126 -16.05 7.92 -8.00
N GLU A 127 -15.38 8.38 -9.05
CA GLU A 127 -15.61 7.87 -10.40
C GLU A 127 -15.26 6.39 -10.49
N LYS A 128 -16.20 5.57 -10.98
CA LYS A 128 -16.07 4.12 -11.08
C LYS A 128 -15.25 3.72 -12.32
N LEU A 129 -14.03 4.23 -12.40
CA LEU A 129 -13.13 3.99 -13.54
C LEU A 129 -12.22 2.78 -13.33
N ALA A 130 -11.85 2.46 -12.08
CA ALA A 130 -10.99 1.34 -11.78
C ALA A 130 -11.75 0.02 -11.90
N VAL A 131 -11.25 -0.92 -12.70
CA VAL A 131 -11.84 -2.26 -12.85
C VAL A 131 -10.84 -3.29 -12.34
N VAL A 132 -11.25 -4.14 -11.39
CA VAL A 132 -10.46 -5.24 -10.84
C VAL A 132 -11.35 -6.46 -10.69
N GLY A 133 -10.93 -7.61 -11.23
CA GLY A 133 -11.70 -8.85 -11.16
C GLY A 133 -13.12 -8.71 -11.72
N GLY A 134 -13.28 -7.90 -12.78
CA GLY A 134 -14.59 -7.61 -13.40
C GLY A 134 -15.48 -6.64 -12.62
N THR A 135 -15.04 -6.14 -11.45
CA THR A 135 -15.80 -5.19 -10.61
C THR A 135 -15.26 -3.78 -10.77
N ALA A 136 -16.16 -2.80 -10.91
CA ALA A 136 -15.80 -1.39 -11.02
C ALA A 136 -15.73 -0.71 -9.65
N TYR A 137 -14.63 0.01 -9.39
CA TYR A 137 -14.33 0.72 -8.17
C TYR A 137 -14.06 2.21 -8.45
N GLY A 138 -14.37 3.08 -7.50
CA GLY A 138 -13.74 4.37 -7.37
C GLY A 138 -12.41 4.25 -6.60
N LEU A 139 -11.54 5.22 -6.74
CA LEU A 139 -10.30 5.25 -5.94
C LEU A 139 -10.62 5.30 -4.43
N ASP A 140 -11.68 6.00 -4.04
CA ASP A 140 -12.19 6.02 -2.65
C ASP A 140 -12.56 4.62 -2.14
N ASP A 141 -13.18 3.77 -2.98
CA ASP A 141 -13.54 2.41 -2.55
C ASP A 141 -12.27 1.57 -2.29
N ILE A 142 -11.26 1.71 -3.16
CA ILE A 142 -9.99 0.99 -2.99
C ILE A 142 -9.30 1.46 -1.69
N GLU A 143 -9.19 2.76 -1.49
CA GLU A 143 -8.52 3.31 -0.32
C GLU A 143 -9.30 3.03 0.96
N GLN A 144 -10.59 3.41 1.04
CA GLN A 144 -11.34 3.40 2.29
C GLN A 144 -11.86 2.01 2.65
N ASP A 145 -12.42 1.28 1.67
CA ASP A 145 -13.11 0.02 1.96
C ASP A 145 -12.20 -1.20 1.86
N ILE A 146 -11.17 -1.14 1.01
CA ILE A 146 -10.26 -2.28 0.82
C ILE A 146 -8.98 -2.09 1.65
N LEU A 147 -8.21 -1.02 1.40
CA LEU A 147 -6.90 -0.87 2.04
C LEU A 147 -7.00 -0.45 3.50
N ARG A 148 -7.76 0.59 3.84
CA ARG A 148 -7.86 1.07 5.24
C ARG A 148 -8.60 0.10 6.15
N LYS A 149 -9.83 -0.29 5.80
CA LYS A 149 -10.67 -1.09 6.69
C LYS A 149 -10.17 -2.51 6.90
N ARG A 150 -9.63 -3.14 5.85
CA ARG A 150 -9.26 -4.56 5.92
C ARG A 150 -7.86 -4.78 6.48
N ASN A 151 -6.91 -3.88 6.19
CA ASN A 151 -5.49 -4.14 6.47
C ASN A 151 -4.97 -3.39 7.70
N ARG A 152 -5.57 -2.28 8.10
CA ARG A 152 -5.14 -1.45 9.25
C ARG A 152 -3.65 -1.11 9.20
N GLU A 153 -3.13 -0.83 8.00
CA GLU A 153 -1.73 -0.48 7.74
C GLU A 153 -1.61 1.03 7.48
N PRO A 154 -1.23 1.85 8.47
CA PRO A 154 -1.20 3.30 8.31
C PRO A 154 -0.22 3.79 7.24
N ARG A 155 0.82 3.03 6.93
CA ARG A 155 1.83 3.41 5.92
C ARG A 155 1.27 3.46 4.50
N ILE A 156 0.07 2.92 4.25
CA ILE A 156 -0.60 3.09 2.95
C ILE A 156 -0.79 4.56 2.59
N HIS A 157 -0.99 5.45 3.57
CA HIS A 157 -1.11 6.89 3.34
C HIS A 157 0.14 7.53 2.75
N PHE A 158 1.28 6.84 2.78
CA PHE A 158 2.51 7.29 2.13
C PHE A 158 2.70 6.66 0.74
N ALA A 159 1.97 5.59 0.45
CA ALA A 159 2.06 4.80 -0.79
C ALA A 159 0.99 5.17 -1.83
N LEU A 160 -0.19 5.62 -1.38
CA LEU A 160 -1.29 6.04 -2.25
C LEU A 160 -1.09 7.49 -2.69
N VAL A 161 -1.03 7.72 -3.99
CA VAL A 161 -0.70 9.03 -4.56
C VAL A 161 -1.90 9.61 -5.29
N CYS A 162 -2.48 10.67 -4.72
CA CYS A 162 -3.69 11.32 -5.23
C CYS A 162 -3.42 12.34 -6.34
N ALA A 163 -2.34 12.20 -7.08
CA ALA A 163 -1.96 13.04 -8.22
C ALA A 163 -1.73 14.53 -7.91
N ALA A 164 -1.40 14.92 -6.68
CA ALA A 164 -1.10 16.29 -6.32
C ALA A 164 0.35 16.46 -5.85
N MET A 165 0.93 17.65 -6.03
CA MET A 165 2.27 17.97 -5.50
C MET A 165 2.35 17.81 -3.98
N GLY A 166 1.23 18.06 -3.27
CA GLY A 166 1.12 17.88 -1.83
C GLY A 166 1.11 16.42 -1.36
N CYS A 167 0.80 15.46 -2.26
CA CYS A 167 0.84 14.03 -1.95
C CYS A 167 2.25 13.55 -1.57
N PRO A 168 2.37 12.36 -0.95
CA PRO A 168 3.62 11.61 -1.00
C PRO A 168 4.11 11.45 -2.44
N PRO A 169 5.43 11.40 -2.67
CA PRO A 169 5.95 11.18 -4.03
C PRO A 169 5.56 9.79 -4.53
N LEU A 170 5.17 9.69 -5.81
CA LEU A 170 4.93 8.38 -6.41
C LEU A 170 6.24 7.59 -6.44
N ARG A 171 6.21 6.35 -5.92
CA ARG A 171 7.37 5.46 -5.94
C ARG A 171 7.72 5.09 -7.38
N GLY A 172 9.00 5.10 -7.71
CA GLY A 172 9.51 4.75 -9.05
C GLY A 172 9.60 3.24 -9.31
N GLU A 173 9.06 2.40 -8.42
CA GLU A 173 8.93 0.94 -8.58
C GLU A 173 7.58 0.47 -8.08
N ALA A 174 7.12 -0.68 -8.57
CA ALA A 174 5.90 -1.31 -8.10
C ALA A 174 6.08 -1.90 -6.69
N TYR A 175 4.99 -1.96 -5.93
CA TYR A 175 4.95 -2.66 -4.66
C TYR A 175 4.83 -4.17 -4.89
N VAL A 176 5.54 -4.96 -4.09
CA VAL A 176 5.49 -6.43 -4.16
C VAL A 176 5.42 -7.02 -2.75
N GLY A 177 4.60 -8.06 -2.56
CA GLY A 177 4.28 -8.58 -1.23
C GLY A 177 5.48 -9.01 -0.41
N ASN A 178 6.46 -9.64 -1.02
CA ASN A 178 7.68 -10.11 -0.34
C ASN A 178 8.66 -8.98 0.09
N ARG A 179 8.48 -7.75 -0.41
CA ARG A 179 9.24 -6.55 -0.03
C ARG A 179 8.35 -5.45 0.55
N LEU A 180 7.04 -5.69 0.67
CA LEU A 180 6.06 -4.66 1.00
C LEU A 180 6.42 -3.87 2.26
N ASP A 181 6.81 -4.55 3.32
CA ASP A 181 7.15 -3.92 4.60
C ASP A 181 8.34 -2.95 4.45
N ALA A 182 9.40 -3.38 3.76
CA ALA A 182 10.56 -2.55 3.48
C ALA A 182 10.23 -1.38 2.56
N GLN A 183 9.37 -1.60 1.53
CA GLN A 183 8.95 -0.56 0.59
C GLN A 183 8.08 0.50 1.27
N LEU A 184 7.17 0.10 2.17
CA LEU A 184 6.32 1.02 2.93
C LEU A 184 7.15 1.83 3.92
N ASP A 185 8.12 1.24 4.59
CA ASP A 185 9.04 1.94 5.50
C ASP A 185 9.93 2.94 4.76
N ASP A 186 10.47 2.56 3.61
CA ASP A 186 11.27 3.43 2.76
C ASP A 186 10.43 4.61 2.22
N GLN A 187 9.21 4.33 1.80
CA GLN A 187 8.28 5.35 1.34
C GLN A 187 7.89 6.33 2.45
N ALA A 188 7.71 5.84 3.68
CA ALA A 188 7.48 6.68 4.85
C ALA A 188 8.68 7.62 5.11
N ARG A 189 9.91 7.09 5.09
CA ARG A 189 11.13 7.92 5.22
C ARG A 189 11.23 8.96 4.11
N THR A 190 10.98 8.55 2.89
CA THR A 190 11.00 9.47 1.73
C THR A 190 10.01 10.62 1.92
N PHE A 191 8.77 10.34 2.31
CA PHE A 191 7.78 11.38 2.51
C PHE A 191 8.10 12.30 3.69
N LEU A 192 8.58 11.73 4.79
CA LEU A 192 8.85 12.47 6.03
C LEU A 192 10.15 13.29 5.98
N LEU A 193 11.22 12.74 5.39
CA LEU A 193 12.56 13.31 5.50
C LEU A 193 13.01 14.03 4.23
N ALA A 194 12.59 13.58 3.05
CA ALA A 194 13.00 14.20 1.78
C ALA A 194 12.08 15.33 1.30
N SER A 195 11.06 15.70 2.09
CA SER A 195 10.08 16.70 1.72
C SER A 195 9.88 17.78 2.81
N PRO A 196 10.91 18.60 3.12
CA PRO A 196 10.85 19.55 4.26
C PRO A 196 9.76 20.61 4.12
N GLY A 197 9.28 20.87 2.91
CA GLY A 197 8.12 21.74 2.67
C GLY A 197 6.78 21.09 3.08
N LYS A 198 6.75 19.76 3.24
CA LYS A 198 5.55 18.98 3.65
C LYS A 198 5.62 18.57 5.10
N ASN A 199 6.80 18.14 5.57
CA ASN A 199 7.00 17.68 6.93
C ASN A 199 8.36 18.16 7.43
N ARG A 200 8.41 18.70 8.66
CA ARG A 200 9.67 19.08 9.34
C ARG A 200 9.46 19.22 10.83
N VAL A 201 10.53 19.08 11.57
CA VAL A 201 10.55 19.23 13.02
C VAL A 201 11.38 20.47 13.39
N ASP A 202 10.78 21.38 14.14
CA ASP A 202 11.48 22.51 14.76
C ASP A 202 11.69 22.20 16.24
N ILE A 203 12.90 21.77 16.59
CA ILE A 203 13.27 21.39 17.95
C ILE A 203 13.21 22.61 18.88
N ALA A 204 13.71 23.76 18.43
CA ALA A 204 13.79 24.97 19.27
C ALA A 204 12.39 25.48 19.63
N ALA A 205 11.48 25.50 18.68
CA ALA A 205 10.09 25.90 18.89
C ALA A 205 9.22 24.77 19.48
N LYS A 206 9.72 23.54 19.58
CA LYS A 206 8.94 22.33 19.88
C LYS A 206 7.69 22.24 18.99
N THR A 207 7.87 22.48 17.70
CA THR A 207 6.79 22.51 16.73
C THR A 207 7.07 21.45 15.65
N VAL A 208 6.05 20.65 15.33
CA VAL A 208 6.10 19.67 14.25
C VAL A 208 5.18 20.16 13.15
N HIS A 209 5.76 20.49 12.01
CA HIS A 209 5.01 20.89 10.83
C HIS A 209 4.67 19.63 10.04
N LEU A 210 3.37 19.37 9.84
CA LEU A 210 2.88 18.15 9.22
C LEU A 210 2.01 18.45 8.00
N SER A 211 2.14 17.59 7.01
CA SER A 211 1.18 17.53 5.90
C SER A 211 -0.25 17.34 6.43
N PRO A 212 -1.25 18.00 5.83
CA PRO A 212 -2.67 17.79 6.13
C PRO A 212 -3.13 16.32 6.10
N ILE A 213 -2.41 15.44 5.42
CA ILE A 213 -2.67 13.99 5.41
C ILE A 213 -2.75 13.41 6.83
N PHE A 214 -1.93 13.90 7.76
CA PHE A 214 -1.89 13.35 9.12
C PHE A 214 -3.02 13.84 10.02
N VAL A 215 -3.50 15.08 9.82
CA VAL A 215 -4.29 15.78 10.84
C VAL A 215 -5.55 16.48 10.33
N GLU A 216 -5.73 16.55 9.02
CA GLU A 216 -6.88 17.28 8.45
C GLU A 216 -7.70 16.44 7.48
N PHE A 217 -7.04 15.61 6.65
CA PHE A 217 -7.75 14.86 5.63
C PHE A 217 -8.58 13.74 6.26
N ARG A 218 -9.89 13.81 6.05
CA ARG A 218 -10.84 12.82 6.54
C ARG A 218 -10.60 12.54 8.03
N ASP A 219 -10.65 11.27 8.38
CA ASP A 219 -10.39 10.75 9.73
C ASP A 219 -9.05 10.00 9.81
N TYR A 220 -8.08 10.33 8.91
CA TYR A 220 -6.81 9.61 8.84
C TYR A 220 -6.00 9.66 10.14
N ILE A 221 -6.17 10.68 10.95
CA ILE A 221 -5.54 10.76 12.27
C ILE A 221 -5.81 9.51 13.13
N HIS A 222 -6.97 8.87 12.94
CA HIS A 222 -7.32 7.64 13.67
C HIS A 222 -6.46 6.45 13.27
N ASP A 223 -6.01 6.39 12.02
CA ASP A 223 -5.11 5.33 11.54
C ASP A 223 -3.73 5.43 12.21
N PHE A 224 -3.34 6.64 12.65
CA PHE A 224 -2.10 6.91 13.37
C PHE A 224 -2.25 6.94 14.89
N GLY A 225 -3.40 6.54 15.42
CA GLY A 225 -3.66 6.45 16.87
C GLY A 225 -4.51 7.56 17.47
N GLY A 226 -5.17 8.40 16.65
CA GLY A 226 -6.27 9.28 17.02
C GLY A 226 -5.88 10.59 17.73
N SER A 227 -4.60 10.95 17.79
CA SER A 227 -4.14 12.23 18.34
C SER A 227 -2.84 12.68 17.71
N GLU A 228 -2.55 13.99 17.76
CA GLU A 228 -1.27 14.55 17.28
C GLU A 228 -0.05 13.90 17.96
N ALA A 229 -0.13 13.66 19.26
CA ALA A 229 0.92 12.96 20.00
C ALA A 229 1.10 11.51 19.51
N ALA A 230 0.02 10.82 19.13
CA ALA A 230 0.09 9.48 18.58
C ALA A 230 0.69 9.49 17.16
N VAL A 231 0.33 10.47 16.34
CA VAL A 231 0.98 10.72 15.02
C VAL A 231 2.48 10.87 15.21
N GLY A 232 2.91 11.74 16.15
CA GLY A 232 4.34 11.95 16.44
C GLY A 232 5.05 10.65 16.81
N ARG A 233 4.50 9.88 17.74
CA ARG A 233 5.05 8.56 18.11
C ARG A 233 5.09 7.59 16.93
N PHE A 234 4.08 7.61 16.09
CA PHE A 234 4.05 6.77 14.89
C PHE A 234 5.17 7.13 13.91
N ILE A 235 5.32 8.42 13.57
CA ILE A 235 6.31 8.86 12.58
C ILE A 235 7.74 8.84 13.13
N SER A 236 7.94 8.94 14.46
CA SER A 236 9.28 8.90 15.08
C SER A 236 10.10 7.67 14.69
N ARG A 237 9.43 6.55 14.39
CA ARG A 237 10.08 5.30 13.97
C ARG A 237 10.90 5.44 12.68
N PHE A 238 10.54 6.40 11.84
CA PHE A 238 11.15 6.62 10.52
C PHE A 238 12.27 7.66 10.57
N TYR A 239 12.41 8.38 11.69
CA TYR A 239 13.47 9.34 11.89
C TYR A 239 14.74 8.67 12.43
N PRO A 240 15.95 9.13 12.02
CA PRO A 240 17.20 8.67 12.63
C PRO A 240 17.22 9.01 14.12
N ALA A 241 18.05 8.28 14.88
CA ALA A 241 18.26 8.59 16.30
C ALA A 241 18.76 10.03 16.48
N GLY A 242 18.17 10.77 17.42
CA GLY A 242 18.50 12.16 17.70
C GLY A 242 17.31 12.99 18.17
N ALA A 243 17.53 14.28 18.36
CA ALA A 243 16.59 15.18 19.00
C ALA A 243 15.22 15.29 18.31
N GLU A 244 15.16 15.19 16.98
CA GLU A 244 13.89 15.21 16.25
C GLU A 244 13.06 13.97 16.58
N ARG A 245 13.67 12.78 16.53
CA ARG A 245 13.02 11.53 16.90
C ARG A 245 12.55 11.55 18.35
N ASP A 246 13.38 12.04 19.26
CA ASP A 246 13.07 12.11 20.68
C ASP A 246 11.90 13.05 20.96
N LEU A 247 11.87 14.21 20.30
CA LEU A 247 10.75 15.14 20.39
C LEU A 247 9.45 14.50 19.88
N LEU A 248 9.48 13.88 18.71
CA LEU A 248 8.33 13.17 18.13
C LEU A 248 7.83 12.04 19.05
N ALA A 249 8.74 11.22 19.58
CA ALA A 249 8.42 10.12 20.48
C ALA A 249 7.81 10.58 21.80
N SER A 250 8.24 11.75 22.30
CA SER A 250 7.72 12.34 23.55
C SER A 250 6.24 12.71 23.46
N GLY A 251 5.74 13.06 22.29
CA GLY A 251 4.40 13.62 22.09
C GLY A 251 4.22 15.02 22.68
N GLN A 252 5.31 15.69 23.12
CA GLN A 252 5.28 17.01 23.78
C GLN A 252 5.70 18.12 22.81
N PHE A 253 4.89 18.34 21.80
CA PHE A 253 5.10 19.35 20.77
C PHE A 253 3.75 19.94 20.34
N ARG A 254 3.80 21.05 19.62
CA ARG A 254 2.66 21.61 18.90
C ARG A 254 2.70 21.13 17.45
N VAL A 255 1.53 20.93 16.84
CA VAL A 255 1.42 20.65 15.42
C VAL A 255 1.00 21.91 14.68
N GLU A 256 1.71 22.20 13.58
CA GLU A 256 1.31 23.19 12.60
C GLU A 256 1.15 22.49 11.25
N LYS A 257 0.06 22.78 10.55
CA LYS A 257 -0.21 22.23 9.24
C LYS A 257 0.61 22.96 8.18
N THR A 258 1.21 22.20 7.26
CA THR A 258 1.82 22.77 6.07
C THR A 258 0.77 23.00 4.99
N PRO A 259 0.99 23.96 4.06
CA PRO A 259 0.12 24.13 2.91
C PRO A 259 0.09 22.86 2.06
N TYR A 260 -1.10 22.54 1.51
CA TYR A 260 -1.25 21.41 0.60
C TYR A 260 -1.39 21.91 -0.84
N ASP A 261 -0.40 21.56 -1.66
CA ASP A 261 -0.34 21.97 -3.06
C ASP A 261 -1.14 20.97 -3.94
N TRP A 262 -2.28 21.42 -4.44
CA TRP A 262 -3.17 20.66 -5.31
C TRP A 262 -2.77 20.66 -6.79
N THR A 263 -1.70 21.35 -7.17
CA THR A 263 -1.14 21.26 -8.52
C THR A 263 -0.82 19.83 -8.87
N LEU A 264 -1.15 19.38 -10.07
CA LEU A 264 -0.87 18.02 -10.54
C LEU A 264 0.62 17.71 -10.42
N ASN A 265 0.98 16.55 -9.85
CA ASN A 265 2.36 16.10 -9.66
C ASN A 265 3.01 15.64 -10.97
N SER A 266 2.86 16.42 -12.03
CA SER A 266 3.47 16.13 -13.31
C SER A 266 4.90 16.68 -13.41
N GLN A 267 5.77 16.00 -14.18
CA GLN A 267 7.10 16.50 -14.52
C GLN A 267 7.04 17.85 -15.22
N ALA A 268 6.00 18.11 -16.03
CA ALA A 268 5.80 19.41 -16.69
C ALA A 268 5.54 20.54 -15.68
N ASN A 269 4.68 20.30 -14.69
CA ASN A 269 4.39 21.28 -13.65
C ASN A 269 5.59 21.50 -12.71
N ALA A 270 6.34 20.44 -12.39
CA ALA A 270 7.56 20.54 -11.59
C ALA A 270 8.59 21.44 -12.29
N ARG A 271 8.84 21.25 -13.59
CA ARG A 271 9.74 22.13 -14.37
C ARG A 271 9.26 23.58 -14.40
N ARG A 272 7.94 23.84 -14.56
CA ARG A 272 7.38 25.20 -14.52
C ARG A 272 7.58 25.87 -13.15
N ALA A 273 7.56 25.11 -12.08
CA ALA A 273 7.78 25.61 -10.71
C ALA A 273 9.28 25.68 -10.31
N GLY A 274 10.21 25.36 -11.21
CA GLY A 274 11.65 25.34 -10.92
C GLY A 274 12.10 24.24 -9.96
N ARG A 275 11.38 23.12 -9.95
CA ARG A 275 11.61 21.95 -9.07
C ARG A 275 12.16 20.76 -9.85
#